data_03c9f87c5ba92c22b82e993c9133a805
#
_entry.id   03c9f87c5ba92c22b82e993c9133a805
#
_cell.length_a   1.000
_cell.length_b   1.000
_cell.length_c   1.000
_cell.angle_alpha   90.00
_cell.angle_beta   90.00
_cell.angle_gamma   90.00
#
_symmetry.space_group_name_H-M   'P 1'
#
loop_
_entity.id
_entity.type
_entity.pdbx_description
1 polymer ?
#
loop_
_entity_poly.entity_id
_entity_poly.type
_entity_poly.pdbx_seq_one_letter_code
_entity_poly.pdbx_strand_id
1 'polypeptide(L)'
;MATSDLEAAFDTLWRQIDGPDLVAEHRFAPPRRWRFDRAHPFARVAIEIDGGTHNGGRHVSGAGYTRDCVKLNEAASRGWLIFRLTSDMLRDDPHSHLAPIAAKIVDLMDEDK
;
A
#
# COMPACT_ATOMS: atom_id res chain seq x y z
N MET A 1 -4.34 16.25 -7.08
CA MET A 1 -3.71 16.02 -5.78
C MET A 1 -2.37 15.34 -5.98
N ALA A 2 -1.34 15.88 -5.38
CA ALA A 2 -0.02 15.26 -5.45
C ALA A 2 0.01 13.97 -4.63
N THR A 3 0.93 13.07 -4.95
CA THR A 3 1.06 11.80 -4.24
C THR A 3 1.26 12.02 -2.74
N SER A 4 2.08 13.01 -2.36
CA SER A 4 2.33 13.30 -0.95
C SER A 4 1.07 13.78 -0.23
N ASP A 5 0.19 14.50 -0.91
CA ASP A 5 -1.09 14.93 -0.32
C ASP A 5 -2.00 13.73 -0.10
N LEU A 6 -2.00 12.79 -1.04
CA LEU A 6 -2.81 11.59 -0.93
C LEU A 6 -2.31 10.69 0.19
N GLU A 7 -0.98 10.58 0.34
CA GLU A 7 -0.41 9.82 1.44
C GLU A 7 -0.73 10.45 2.78
N ALA A 8 -0.70 11.77 2.87
CA ALA A 8 -1.09 12.48 4.09
C ALA A 8 -2.56 12.25 4.43
N ALA A 9 -3.42 12.26 3.41
CA ALA A 9 -4.83 11.96 3.61
C ALA A 9 -5.03 10.53 4.12
N PHE A 10 -4.30 9.57 3.53
CA PHE A 10 -4.33 8.20 4.01
C PHE A 10 -3.93 8.12 5.48
N ASP A 11 -2.84 8.76 5.86
CA ASP A 11 -2.36 8.71 7.24
C ASP A 11 -3.39 9.24 8.22
N THR A 12 -4.08 10.32 7.87
CA THR A 12 -5.14 10.88 8.70
C THR A 12 -6.29 9.88 8.87
N LEU A 13 -6.74 9.30 7.76
CA LEU A 13 -7.83 8.33 7.79
C LEU A 13 -7.45 7.07 8.55
N TRP A 14 -6.21 6.62 8.42
CA TRP A 14 -5.71 5.44 9.12
C TRP A 14 -5.71 5.65 10.64
N ARG A 15 -5.29 6.83 11.08
CA ARG A 15 -5.34 7.18 12.50
C ARG A 15 -6.78 7.24 13.02
N GLN A 16 -7.72 7.69 12.20
CA GLN A 16 -9.12 7.77 12.60
C GLN A 16 -9.74 6.41 12.90
N ILE A 17 -9.24 5.37 12.27
CA ILE A 17 -9.72 4.01 12.54
C ILE A 17 -8.83 3.27 13.53
N ASP A 18 -7.87 3.95 14.14
CA ASP A 18 -6.91 3.34 15.08
C ASP A 18 -6.16 2.17 14.46
N GLY A 19 -5.75 2.31 13.21
CA GLY A 19 -4.99 1.28 12.52
C GLY A 19 -3.62 1.07 13.17
N PRO A 20 -3.05 -0.14 13.03
CA PRO A 20 -1.70 -0.41 13.55
C PRO A 20 -0.66 0.53 12.95
N ASP A 21 0.41 0.77 13.68
CA ASP A 21 1.50 1.64 13.21
C ASP A 21 2.11 1.09 11.92
N LEU A 22 2.35 1.98 10.98
CA LEU A 22 2.92 1.63 9.68
C LEU A 22 4.24 2.37 9.47
N VAL A 23 5.11 1.76 8.67
CA VAL A 23 6.37 2.37 8.24
C VAL A 23 6.15 2.99 6.86
N ALA A 24 6.60 4.22 6.69
CA ALA A 24 6.54 4.89 5.39
C ALA A 24 7.75 4.53 4.54
N GLU A 25 7.55 4.45 3.25
CA GLU A 25 8.63 4.27 2.27
C GLU A 25 9.52 3.08 2.59
N HIS A 26 8.91 1.95 2.88
CA HIS A 26 9.64 0.75 3.28
C HIS A 26 10.29 0.04 2.09
N ARG A 27 11.61 -0.13 2.16
CA ARG A 27 12.37 -0.85 1.14
C ARG A 27 12.41 -2.33 1.52
N PHE A 28 11.75 -3.15 0.74
CA PHE A 28 11.56 -4.56 1.11
C PHE A 28 12.57 -5.52 0.49
N ALA A 29 13.41 -5.05 -0.41
CA ALA A 29 14.34 -5.92 -1.15
C ALA A 29 15.68 -5.25 -1.45
N PRO A 30 16.41 -4.75 -0.43
CA PRO A 30 17.73 -4.17 -0.69
C PRO A 30 18.65 -5.20 -1.34
N PRO A 31 19.54 -4.81 -2.23
CA PRO A 31 19.88 -3.45 -2.64
C PRO A 31 18.95 -2.84 -3.68
N ARG A 32 17.90 -3.52 -4.09
CA ARG A 32 16.91 -2.92 -4.97
C ARG A 32 16.27 -1.72 -4.29
N ARG A 33 15.87 -0.72 -5.08
CA ARG A 33 15.31 0.52 -4.54
C ARG A 33 13.80 0.50 -4.41
N TRP A 34 13.16 -0.60 -4.72
CA TRP A 34 11.72 -0.74 -4.58
C TRP A 34 11.30 -0.48 -3.14
N ARG A 35 10.20 0.23 -3.00
CA ARG A 35 9.65 0.51 -1.68
C ARG A 35 8.13 0.53 -1.76
N PHE A 36 7.52 0.29 -0.62
CA PHE A 36 6.08 0.44 -0.46
C PHE A 36 5.77 1.78 0.16
N ASP A 37 4.66 2.40 -0.24
CA ASP A 37 4.28 3.69 0.33
C ASP A 37 4.09 3.59 1.84
N ARG A 38 3.40 2.54 2.28
CA ARG A 38 3.27 2.20 3.71
C ARG A 38 3.39 0.69 3.85
N ALA A 39 3.87 0.26 5.02
CA ALA A 39 4.04 -1.18 5.26
C ALA A 39 3.98 -1.50 6.73
N HIS A 40 3.58 -2.73 7.03
CA HIS A 40 3.73 -3.33 8.34
C HIS A 40 4.68 -4.53 8.16
N PRO A 41 5.98 -4.33 8.38
CA PRO A 41 6.96 -5.37 8.04
C PRO A 41 6.78 -6.67 8.81
N PHE A 42 6.40 -6.59 10.08
CA PHE A 42 6.20 -7.79 10.87
C PHE A 42 5.12 -8.69 10.27
N ALA A 43 3.99 -8.10 9.90
CA ALA A 43 2.89 -8.84 9.29
C ALA A 43 3.09 -9.10 7.80
N ARG A 44 4.05 -8.43 7.18
CA ARG A 44 4.31 -8.46 5.73
C ARG A 44 3.10 -8.00 4.93
N VAL A 45 2.50 -6.91 5.37
CA VAL A 45 1.41 -6.24 4.67
C VAL A 45 1.91 -4.92 4.14
N ALA A 46 1.64 -4.67 2.87
CA ALA A 46 2.05 -3.43 2.21
C ALA A 46 0.82 -2.71 1.67
N ILE A 47 0.90 -1.40 1.64
CA ILE A 47 -0.15 -0.55 1.12
C ILE A 47 0.48 0.40 0.10
N GLU A 48 -0.02 0.32 -1.14
CA GLU A 48 0.39 1.20 -2.22
C GLU A 48 -0.72 2.21 -2.45
N ILE A 49 -0.37 3.49 -2.40
CA ILE A 49 -1.34 4.58 -2.54
C ILE A 49 -1.19 5.14 -3.94
N ASP A 50 -2.11 4.76 -4.81
CA ASP A 50 -2.03 5.04 -6.23
C ASP A 50 -3.05 6.10 -6.60
N GLY A 51 -2.59 7.31 -6.86
CA GLY A 51 -3.48 8.42 -7.22
C GLY A 51 -3.74 8.55 -8.71
N GLY A 52 -3.25 7.64 -9.52
CA GLY A 52 -3.23 7.81 -10.97
C GLY A 52 -4.48 7.40 -11.72
N THR A 53 -5.57 7.06 -11.05
CA THR A 53 -6.75 6.51 -11.70
C THR A 53 -7.38 7.46 -12.70
N HIS A 54 -7.34 8.76 -12.43
CA HIS A 54 -7.95 9.74 -13.33
C HIS A 54 -7.16 9.96 -14.60
N ASN A 55 -5.95 9.48 -14.65
CA ASN A 55 -5.09 9.62 -15.81
C ASN A 55 -5.22 8.42 -16.75
N GLY A 56 -6.13 7.51 -16.47
CA GLY A 56 -6.39 6.35 -17.29
C GLY A 56 -5.13 5.52 -17.47
N GLY A 57 -4.95 5.02 -18.67
CA GLY A 57 -3.81 4.17 -18.97
C GLY A 57 -2.51 4.92 -19.23
N ARG A 58 -2.48 6.21 -19.04
CA ARG A 58 -1.30 7.00 -19.39
C ARG A 58 -0.05 6.54 -18.67
N HIS A 59 -0.19 6.06 -17.46
CA HIS A 59 0.94 5.57 -16.68
C HIS A 59 1.28 4.12 -16.97
N VAL A 60 0.48 3.49 -17.80
CA VAL A 60 0.66 2.08 -18.13
C VAL A 60 1.42 1.98 -19.42
N SER A 61 2.64 2.52 -19.46
CA SER A 61 3.54 2.26 -20.58
C SER A 61 4.01 0.81 -20.46
N GLY A 62 4.36 0.19 -21.57
CA GLY A 62 4.84 -1.19 -21.54
C GLY A 62 5.96 -1.40 -20.55
N ALA A 63 6.98 -0.53 -20.60
CA ALA A 63 8.14 -0.66 -19.72
C ALA A 63 7.79 -0.38 -18.26
N GLY A 64 6.98 0.67 -18.02
CA GLY A 64 6.58 1.02 -16.65
C GLY A 64 5.73 -0.05 -16.02
N TYR A 65 4.78 -0.58 -16.77
CA TYR A 65 3.92 -1.65 -16.31
C TYR A 65 4.74 -2.90 -15.97
N THR A 66 5.69 -3.24 -16.84
CA THR A 66 6.54 -4.41 -16.63
C THR A 66 7.38 -4.25 -15.36
N ARG A 67 7.97 -3.08 -15.15
CA ARG A 67 8.75 -2.84 -13.93
C ARG A 67 7.89 -2.98 -12.68
N ASP A 68 6.66 -2.51 -12.73
CA ASP A 68 5.74 -2.63 -11.61
C ASP A 68 5.39 -4.09 -11.34
N CYS A 69 5.15 -4.86 -12.39
CA CYS A 69 4.89 -6.29 -12.25
C CYS A 69 6.07 -7.02 -11.64
N VAL A 70 7.29 -6.68 -12.04
CA VAL A 70 8.49 -7.30 -11.48
C VAL A 70 8.60 -7.01 -9.99
N LYS A 71 8.37 -5.77 -9.60
CA LYS A 71 8.37 -5.38 -8.17
C LYS A 71 7.34 -6.20 -7.39
N LEU A 72 6.11 -6.25 -7.88
CA LEU A 72 5.03 -6.92 -7.18
C LEU A 72 5.22 -8.43 -7.13
N ASN A 73 5.78 -9.02 -8.17
CA ASN A 73 6.08 -10.45 -8.17
C ASN A 73 7.15 -10.78 -7.16
N GLU A 74 8.17 -9.94 -7.04
CA GLU A 74 9.20 -10.15 -6.03
C GLU A 74 8.61 -10.04 -4.63
N ALA A 75 7.76 -9.05 -4.41
CA ALA A 75 7.09 -8.88 -3.13
C ALA A 75 6.24 -10.10 -2.78
N ALA A 76 5.47 -10.59 -3.74
CA ALA A 76 4.63 -11.77 -3.52
C ALA A 76 5.48 -12.99 -3.18
N SER A 77 6.61 -13.17 -3.87
CA SER A 77 7.48 -14.31 -3.61
C SER A 77 8.11 -14.26 -2.22
N ARG A 78 8.20 -13.06 -1.63
CA ARG A 78 8.72 -12.88 -0.27
C ARG A 78 7.62 -12.92 0.79
N GLY A 79 6.40 -13.24 0.39
CA GLY A 79 5.29 -13.40 1.33
C GLY A 79 4.56 -12.11 1.68
N TRP A 80 4.72 -11.08 0.87
CA TRP A 80 4.02 -9.82 1.11
C TRP A 80 2.60 -9.86 0.57
N LEU A 81 1.67 -9.38 1.36
CA LEU A 81 0.28 -9.15 0.96
C LEU A 81 0.15 -7.67 0.65
N ILE A 82 -0.26 -7.35 -0.57
CA ILE A 82 -0.26 -5.96 -1.03
C ILE A 82 -1.68 -5.48 -1.30
N PHE A 83 -2.04 -4.36 -0.67
CA PHE A 83 -3.29 -3.66 -0.92
C PHE A 83 -3.00 -2.39 -1.71
N ARG A 84 -3.84 -2.11 -2.70
CA ARG A 84 -3.69 -0.91 -3.50
C ARG A 84 -4.92 -0.03 -3.30
N LEU A 85 -4.66 1.25 -3.03
CA LEU A 85 -5.72 2.22 -2.77
C LEU A 85 -5.62 3.36 -3.77
N THR A 86 -6.75 3.74 -4.32
CA THR A 86 -6.83 4.87 -5.24
C THR A 86 -7.37 6.09 -4.52
N SER A 87 -7.22 7.27 -5.17
CA SER A 87 -7.78 8.48 -4.61
C SER A 87 -9.30 8.40 -4.46
N ASP A 88 -9.98 7.73 -5.40
CA ASP A 88 -11.43 7.57 -5.31
C ASP A 88 -11.84 6.75 -4.09
N MET A 89 -11.10 5.69 -3.79
CA MET A 89 -11.38 4.86 -2.62
C MET A 89 -11.22 5.65 -1.32
N LEU A 90 -10.21 6.48 -1.24
CA LEU A 90 -9.95 7.27 -0.03
C LEU A 90 -10.93 8.43 0.11
N ARG A 91 -11.47 8.94 -1.00
CA ARG A 91 -12.42 10.04 -0.97
C ARG A 91 -13.85 9.57 -0.70
N ASP A 92 -14.29 8.52 -1.38
CA ASP A 92 -15.70 8.17 -1.43
C ASP A 92 -16.15 7.29 -0.28
N ASP A 93 -15.31 6.33 0.12
CA ASP A 93 -15.67 5.42 1.21
C ASP A 93 -14.42 4.81 1.83
N PRO A 94 -13.62 5.65 2.50
CA PRO A 94 -12.34 5.16 3.03
C PRO A 94 -12.49 4.04 4.05
N HIS A 95 -13.52 4.10 4.90
CA HIS A 95 -13.68 3.13 5.97
C HIS A 95 -13.79 1.70 5.44
N SER A 96 -14.60 1.50 4.40
CA SER A 96 -14.81 0.15 3.85
C SER A 96 -13.56 -0.43 3.22
N HIS A 97 -12.61 0.43 2.81
CA HIS A 97 -11.37 -0.03 2.21
C HIS A 97 -10.23 -0.17 3.22
N LEU A 98 -10.21 0.66 4.26
CA LEU A 98 -9.12 0.65 5.23
C LEU A 98 -9.35 -0.33 6.38
N ALA A 99 -10.57 -0.48 6.84
CA ALA A 99 -10.87 -1.35 7.98
C ALA A 99 -10.45 -2.81 7.73
N PRO A 100 -10.73 -3.39 6.55
CA PRO A 100 -10.27 -4.76 6.29
C PRO A 100 -8.76 -4.92 6.30
N ILE A 101 -8.02 -3.89 5.88
CA ILE A 101 -6.57 -3.94 5.89
C ILE A 101 -6.07 -3.96 7.33
N ALA A 102 -6.59 -3.05 8.16
CA ALA A 102 -6.21 -3.00 9.57
C ALA A 102 -6.53 -4.33 10.27
N ALA A 103 -7.71 -4.89 10.00
CA ALA A 103 -8.09 -6.16 10.58
C ALA A 103 -7.16 -7.29 10.14
N LYS A 104 -6.75 -7.30 8.87
CA LYS A 104 -5.84 -8.32 8.36
C LYS A 104 -4.49 -8.25 9.04
N ILE A 105 -3.98 -7.05 9.27
CA ILE A 105 -2.69 -6.87 9.96
C ILE A 105 -2.80 -7.46 11.37
N VAL A 106 -3.86 -7.13 12.09
CA VAL A 106 -4.05 -7.63 13.45
C VAL A 106 -4.13 -9.16 13.47
N ASP A 107 -4.86 -9.74 12.53
CA ASP A 107 -4.97 -11.20 12.42
C ASP A 107 -3.60 -11.85 12.19
N LEU A 108 -2.80 -11.27 11.31
CA LEU A 108 -1.48 -11.81 11.01
C LEU A 108 -0.52 -11.67 12.18
N MET A 109 -0.64 -10.60 12.95
CA MET A 109 0.15 -10.44 14.16
C MET A 109 -0.20 -11.50 15.20
N ASP A 110 -1.47 -11.83 15.32
CA ASP A 110 -1.93 -12.83 16.30
C ASP A 110 -1.49 -14.24 15.93
N GLU A 111 -1.35 -14.54 14.63
CA GLU A 111 -0.94 -15.85 14.18
C GLU A 111 0.49 -16.21 14.58
N ASP A 112 1.29 -15.22 14.94
CA ASP A 112 2.68 -15.45 15.34
C ASP A 112 2.86 -15.72 16.83
N LYS A 113 1.80 -15.84 17.56
CA LYS A 113 1.88 -16.12 19.00
C LYS A 113 2.06 -17.58 19.33
#